data_c3db5652f074ce94e87e465eb665a96b
#
_entry.id   c3db5652f074ce94e87e465eb665a96b
#
_cell.length_a   1.000
_cell.length_b   1.000
_cell.length_c   1.000
_cell.angle_alpha   90.00
_cell.angle_beta   90.00
_cell.angle_gamma   90.00
#
_symmetry.space_group_name_H-M   'P 1'
#
loop_
_entity.id
_entity.type
_entity.pdbx_description
1 polymer ?
#
loop_
_entity_poly.entity_id
_entity_poly.type
_entity_poly.pdbx_seq_one_letter_code
_entity_poly.pdbx_strand_id
1 'polypeptide(L)'
;MEKYILSIDQGTTSTRAVLIDKSGKIAFKAQREFSCLFPKPGWVEIEPDTIWISTIDVIRQLRVVSSCSFKDIAAIGITNQRETTIVWDKKTGKAVYNAIVWQSKQTKELCDEREQYTDLIQQKTGLRRNPY
;
A
#
# COMPACT_ATOMS: atom_id res chain seq x y z
N MET A 1 24.82 -20.30 -3.18
CA MET A 1 23.65 -19.62 -3.77
C MET A 1 23.57 -18.21 -3.20
N GLU A 2 23.37 -17.26 -4.06
CA GLU A 2 23.17 -15.86 -3.66
C GLU A 2 21.83 -15.73 -2.92
N LYS A 3 21.80 -14.96 -1.82
CA LYS A 3 20.57 -14.74 -1.03
C LYS A 3 20.16 -13.29 -1.17
N TYR A 4 18.85 -13.07 -1.35
CA TYR A 4 18.25 -11.74 -1.50
C TYR A 4 17.25 -11.47 -0.40
N ILE A 5 17.01 -10.20 -0.13
CA ILE A 5 15.83 -9.69 0.57
C ILE A 5 14.87 -9.19 -0.50
N LEU A 6 13.63 -9.68 -0.48
CA LEU A 6 12.54 -9.14 -1.28
C LEU A 6 11.91 -7.97 -0.51
N SER A 7 11.99 -6.76 -1.05
CA SER A 7 11.28 -5.60 -0.52
C SER A 7 10.12 -5.23 -1.43
N ILE A 8 8.92 -5.12 -0.84
CA ILE A 8 7.68 -4.75 -1.52
C ILE A 8 7.25 -3.39 -1.01
N ASP A 9 7.13 -2.43 -1.93
CA ASP A 9 6.63 -1.08 -1.69
C ASP A 9 5.27 -0.93 -2.37
N GLN A 10 4.21 -1.01 -1.57
CA GLN A 10 2.84 -0.85 -2.03
C GLN A 10 2.46 0.62 -1.90
N GLY A 11 2.68 1.41 -2.95
CA GLY A 11 2.38 2.84 -3.02
C GLY A 11 0.95 3.15 -3.48
N THR A 12 0.61 4.44 -3.54
CA THR A 12 -0.73 4.92 -3.89
C THR A 12 -1.07 4.73 -5.38
N THR A 13 -0.09 4.84 -6.27
CA THR A 13 -0.29 4.79 -7.72
C THR A 13 0.49 3.65 -8.38
N SER A 14 1.30 2.95 -7.63
CA SER A 14 2.08 1.82 -8.14
C SER A 14 2.51 0.90 -7.01
N THR A 15 2.72 -0.36 -7.36
CA THR A 15 3.42 -1.33 -6.52
C THR A 15 4.80 -1.58 -7.10
N ARG A 16 5.81 -1.62 -6.25
CA ARG A 16 7.19 -1.91 -6.61
C ARG A 16 7.70 -3.09 -5.79
N ALA A 17 8.50 -3.95 -6.42
CA ALA A 17 9.26 -4.98 -5.74
C ALA A 17 10.72 -4.90 -6.16
N VAL A 18 11.64 -5.10 -5.21
CA VAL A 18 13.07 -5.11 -5.46
C VAL A 18 13.71 -6.30 -4.77
N LEU A 19 14.76 -6.86 -5.39
CA LEU A 19 15.69 -7.79 -4.75
C LEU A 19 16.93 -7.03 -4.31
N ILE A 20 17.22 -7.09 -3.02
CA ILE A 20 18.40 -6.48 -2.42
C ILE A 20 19.41 -7.58 -2.12
N ASP A 21 20.63 -7.42 -2.59
CA ASP A 21 21.72 -8.36 -2.38
C ASP A 21 22.36 -8.21 -0.99
N LYS A 22 23.34 -9.06 -0.69
CA LYS A 22 24.08 -9.05 0.59
C LYS A 22 24.87 -7.77 0.85
N SER A 23 25.19 -6.99 -0.19
CA SER A 23 25.88 -5.71 -0.07
C SER A 23 24.93 -4.53 0.18
N GLY A 24 23.61 -4.78 0.22
CA GLY A 24 22.58 -3.75 0.37
C GLY A 24 22.22 -3.05 -0.94
N LYS A 25 22.68 -3.55 -2.09
CA LYS A 25 22.35 -2.97 -3.39
C LYS A 25 21.10 -3.59 -3.99
N ILE A 26 20.35 -2.79 -4.72
CA ILE A 26 19.23 -3.27 -5.53
C ILE A 26 19.81 -4.00 -6.74
N ALA A 27 19.66 -5.33 -6.76
CA ALA A 27 20.09 -6.18 -7.86
C ALA A 27 19.04 -6.21 -8.99
N PHE A 28 17.76 -6.29 -8.64
CA PHE A 28 16.65 -6.34 -9.60
C PHE A 28 15.47 -5.54 -9.08
N LYS A 29 14.66 -5.01 -10.01
CA LYS A 29 13.42 -4.29 -9.68
C LYS A 29 12.31 -4.60 -10.68
N ALA A 30 11.08 -4.59 -10.21
CA ALA A 30 9.85 -4.58 -11.01
C ALA A 30 8.87 -3.57 -10.43
N GLN A 31 8.06 -2.95 -11.28
CA GLN A 31 7.06 -1.98 -10.87
C GLN A 31 5.84 -2.10 -11.77
N ARG A 32 4.65 -1.97 -11.17
CA ARG A 32 3.39 -1.88 -11.89
C ARG A 32 2.58 -0.69 -11.40
N GLU A 33 2.21 0.17 -12.31
CA GLU A 33 1.30 1.29 -12.06
C GLU A 33 -0.16 0.82 -12.10
N PHE A 34 -1.02 1.53 -11.38
CA PHE A 34 -2.46 1.38 -11.42
C PHE A 34 -3.13 2.73 -11.15
N SER A 35 -4.40 2.85 -11.54
CA SER A 35 -5.16 4.08 -11.41
C SER A 35 -6.04 4.06 -10.17
N CYS A 36 -6.19 5.22 -9.53
CA CYS A 36 -7.24 5.45 -8.55
C CYS A 36 -8.60 5.69 -9.24
N LEU A 37 -9.66 5.48 -8.49
CA LEU A 37 -11.03 5.82 -8.85
C LEU A 37 -11.39 7.18 -8.21
N PHE A 38 -12.17 7.98 -8.91
CA PHE A 38 -12.62 9.31 -8.46
C PHE A 38 -14.16 9.39 -8.56
N PRO A 39 -14.89 8.67 -7.68
CA PRO A 39 -16.36 8.54 -7.81
C PRO A 39 -17.12 9.85 -7.60
N LYS A 40 -16.53 10.80 -6.85
CA LYS A 40 -17.07 12.15 -6.62
C LYS A 40 -15.91 13.15 -6.49
N PRO A 41 -16.14 14.45 -6.65
CA PRO A 41 -15.13 15.48 -6.41
C PRO A 41 -14.46 15.33 -5.02
N GLY A 42 -13.14 15.21 -5.00
CA GLY A 42 -12.36 15.05 -3.78
C GLY A 42 -12.36 13.64 -3.19
N TRP A 43 -13.08 12.68 -3.77
CA TRP A 43 -13.04 11.28 -3.36
C TRP A 43 -11.97 10.53 -4.13
N VAL A 44 -11.16 9.77 -3.43
CA VAL A 44 -10.09 8.95 -4.03
C VAL A 44 -10.19 7.54 -3.46
N GLU A 45 -10.36 6.57 -4.34
CA GLU A 45 -10.57 5.17 -3.99
C GLU A 45 -9.70 4.25 -4.86
N ILE A 46 -9.46 3.05 -4.39
CA ILE A 46 -8.81 1.97 -5.17
C ILE A 46 -9.62 0.70 -4.97
N GLU A 47 -9.84 -0.03 -6.04
CA GLU A 47 -10.38 -1.38 -5.96
C GLU A 47 -9.37 -2.30 -5.25
N PRO A 48 -9.73 -2.96 -4.12
CA PRO A 48 -8.78 -3.72 -3.30
C PRO A 48 -8.04 -4.81 -4.08
N ASP A 49 -8.72 -5.47 -5.01
CA ASP A 49 -8.11 -6.52 -5.85
C ASP A 49 -7.01 -5.96 -6.76
N THR A 50 -7.10 -4.69 -7.17
CA THR A 50 -6.03 -4.02 -7.93
C THR A 50 -4.73 -3.97 -7.15
N ILE A 51 -4.79 -3.70 -5.84
CA ILE A 51 -3.63 -3.67 -4.95
C ILE A 51 -3.00 -5.06 -4.88
N TRP A 52 -3.83 -6.09 -4.65
CA TRP A 52 -3.38 -7.48 -4.56
C TRP A 52 -2.77 -7.98 -5.87
N ILE A 53 -3.48 -7.79 -6.99
CA ILE A 53 -3.03 -8.22 -8.32
C ILE A 53 -1.72 -7.53 -8.68
N SER A 54 -1.59 -6.21 -8.46
CA SER A 54 -0.35 -5.50 -8.75
C SER A 54 0.84 -6.03 -7.94
N THR A 55 0.60 -6.41 -6.68
CA THR A 55 1.62 -7.00 -5.81
C THR A 55 2.09 -8.35 -6.33
N ILE A 56 1.16 -9.23 -6.69
CA ILE A 56 1.51 -10.54 -7.25
C ILE A 56 2.24 -10.41 -8.58
N ASP A 57 1.82 -9.46 -9.41
CA ASP A 57 2.42 -9.26 -10.73
C ASP A 57 3.86 -8.74 -10.64
N VAL A 58 4.18 -7.79 -9.77
CA VAL A 58 5.56 -7.33 -9.62
C VAL A 58 6.47 -8.43 -9.06
N ILE A 59 5.97 -9.30 -8.18
CA ILE A 59 6.72 -10.47 -7.69
C ILE A 59 6.99 -11.45 -8.85
N ARG A 60 5.99 -11.71 -9.69
CA ARG A 60 6.15 -12.58 -10.87
C ARG A 60 7.15 -12.00 -11.86
N GLN A 61 7.03 -10.71 -12.19
CA GLN A 61 7.96 -10.02 -13.08
C GLN A 61 9.39 -10.07 -12.54
N LEU A 62 9.55 -9.80 -11.23
CA LEU A 62 10.85 -9.82 -10.58
C LEU A 62 11.51 -11.21 -10.69
N ARG A 63 10.74 -12.27 -10.51
CA ARG A 63 11.21 -13.64 -10.68
C ARG A 63 11.68 -13.94 -12.11
N VAL A 64 10.96 -13.42 -13.10
CA VAL A 64 11.33 -13.60 -14.52
C VAL A 64 12.63 -12.89 -14.83
N VAL A 65 12.76 -11.60 -14.46
CA VAL A 65 13.94 -10.80 -14.84
C VAL A 65 15.20 -11.19 -14.05
N SER A 66 15.05 -11.74 -12.84
CA SER A 66 16.18 -12.16 -12.01
C SER A 66 16.56 -13.62 -12.18
N SER A 67 15.71 -14.44 -12.79
CA SER A 67 15.78 -15.91 -12.76
C SER A 67 15.90 -16.50 -11.34
N CYS A 68 15.52 -15.73 -10.32
CA CYS A 68 15.66 -16.06 -8.91
C CYS A 68 14.60 -17.09 -8.50
N SER A 69 14.99 -18.08 -7.71
CA SER A 69 14.08 -19.02 -7.06
C SER A 69 13.56 -18.44 -5.75
N PHE A 70 12.36 -18.82 -5.31
CA PHE A 70 11.89 -18.48 -3.97
C PHE A 70 12.81 -18.97 -2.85
N LYS A 71 13.60 -20.02 -3.09
CA LYS A 71 14.62 -20.53 -2.15
C LYS A 71 15.79 -19.56 -1.95
N ASP A 72 15.97 -18.60 -2.86
CA ASP A 72 17.00 -17.59 -2.79
C ASP A 72 16.57 -16.35 -2.01
N ILE A 73 15.27 -16.26 -1.63
CA ILE A 73 14.73 -15.18 -0.78
C ILE A 73 14.94 -15.55 0.68
N ALA A 74 15.74 -14.76 1.38
CA ALA A 74 16.03 -14.95 2.79
C ALA A 74 14.98 -14.31 3.71
N ALA A 75 14.41 -13.19 3.29
CA ALA A 75 13.39 -12.45 4.03
C ALA A 75 12.54 -11.58 3.09
N ILE A 76 11.37 -11.17 3.57
CA ILE A 76 10.48 -10.24 2.88
C ILE A 76 10.25 -9.04 3.79
N GLY A 77 10.46 -7.83 3.25
CA GLY A 77 10.06 -6.56 3.86
C GLY A 77 8.91 -5.96 3.08
N ILE A 78 7.93 -5.41 3.78
CA ILE A 78 6.74 -4.79 3.15
C ILE A 78 6.55 -3.41 3.74
N THR A 79 6.33 -2.42 2.87
CA THR A 79 5.78 -1.13 3.24
C THR A 79 4.46 -0.90 2.51
N ASN A 80 3.56 -0.12 3.12
CA ASN A 80 2.19 0.08 2.67
C ASN A 80 1.86 1.55 2.41
N GLN A 81 0.68 1.80 1.87
CA GLN A 81 0.03 3.11 1.89
C GLN A 81 -0.51 3.37 3.30
N ARG A 82 0.14 4.24 4.05
CA ARG A 82 -0.36 4.65 5.38
C ARG A 82 -1.73 5.32 5.23
N GLU A 83 -2.59 5.16 6.24
CA GLU A 83 -3.93 5.71 6.36
C GLU A 83 -4.94 5.24 5.29
N THR A 84 -4.52 4.55 4.24
CA THR A 84 -5.46 3.92 3.29
C THR A 84 -6.18 2.78 3.99
N THR A 85 -7.52 2.85 4.01
CA THR A 85 -8.36 1.93 4.78
C THR A 85 -9.09 0.95 3.89
N ILE A 86 -9.02 -0.33 4.24
CA ILE A 86 -9.79 -1.43 3.62
C ILE A 86 -10.53 -2.16 4.73
N VAL A 87 -11.82 -2.39 4.51
CA VAL A 87 -12.66 -3.25 5.36
C VAL A 87 -13.11 -4.46 4.55
N TRP A 88 -12.96 -5.65 5.12
CA TRP A 88 -13.34 -6.90 4.44
C TRP A 88 -14.10 -7.84 5.38
N ASP A 89 -14.91 -8.70 4.78
CA ASP A 89 -15.58 -9.79 5.49
C ASP A 89 -14.56 -10.86 5.87
N LYS A 90 -14.45 -11.14 7.15
CA LYS A 90 -13.46 -12.07 7.70
C LYS A 90 -13.65 -13.52 7.23
N LYS A 91 -14.89 -13.92 6.90
CA LYS A 91 -15.20 -15.30 6.50
C LYS A 91 -14.92 -15.53 5.02
N THR A 92 -15.25 -14.56 4.19
CA THR A 92 -15.14 -14.67 2.73
C THR A 92 -13.85 -14.07 2.17
N GLY A 93 -13.19 -13.19 2.93
CA GLY A 93 -12.03 -12.39 2.47
C GLY A 93 -12.38 -11.27 1.48
N LYS A 94 -13.67 -11.09 1.16
CA LYS A 94 -14.10 -10.06 0.21
C LYS A 94 -14.16 -8.69 0.88
N ALA A 95 -13.61 -7.68 0.19
CA ALA A 95 -13.76 -6.30 0.61
C ALA A 95 -15.24 -5.90 0.54
N VAL A 96 -15.71 -5.15 1.52
CA VAL A 96 -17.11 -4.64 1.59
C VAL A 96 -17.28 -3.36 0.79
N TYR A 97 -16.18 -2.68 0.51
CA TYR A 97 -16.13 -1.44 -0.28
C TYR A 97 -14.72 -1.24 -0.86
N ASN A 98 -14.56 -0.26 -1.76
CA ASN A 98 -13.26 0.16 -2.24
C ASN A 98 -12.36 0.61 -1.09
N ALA A 99 -11.05 0.48 -1.28
CA ALA A 99 -10.06 1.09 -0.38
C ALA A 99 -10.22 2.61 -0.42
N ILE A 100 -10.44 3.24 0.73
CA ILE A 100 -10.45 4.70 0.84
C ILE A 100 -9.00 5.15 0.99
N VAL A 101 -8.52 5.87 -0.03
CA VAL A 101 -7.12 6.31 -0.10
C VAL A 101 -6.90 7.51 0.82
N TRP A 102 -5.73 7.61 1.41
CA TRP A 102 -5.33 8.71 2.29
C TRP A 102 -5.50 10.12 1.69
N GLN A 103 -5.54 10.24 0.37
CA GLN A 103 -5.79 11.50 -0.34
C GLN A 103 -7.28 11.88 -0.41
N SER A 104 -8.16 10.94 -0.09
CA SER A 104 -9.60 11.15 -0.15
C SER A 104 -10.08 12.17 0.89
N LYS A 105 -11.02 13.01 0.50
CA LYS A 105 -11.67 13.99 1.37
C LYS A 105 -13.08 13.55 1.80
N GLN A 106 -13.39 12.25 1.69
CA GLN A 106 -14.71 11.71 2.03
C GLN A 106 -15.11 12.00 3.47
N THR A 107 -14.15 12.02 4.39
CA THR A 107 -14.39 12.23 5.83
C THR A 107 -14.18 13.67 6.28
N LYS A 108 -14.09 14.63 5.35
CA LYS A 108 -13.85 16.04 5.69
C LYS A 108 -14.89 16.59 6.65
N GLU A 109 -16.17 16.37 6.37
CA GLU A 109 -17.28 16.83 7.22
C GLU A 109 -17.21 16.22 8.64
N LEU A 110 -16.93 14.92 8.72
CA LEU A 110 -16.71 14.23 10.00
C LEU A 110 -15.53 14.81 10.79
N CYS A 111 -14.48 15.23 10.09
CA CYS A 111 -13.35 15.92 10.73
C CYS A 111 -13.77 17.31 11.24
N ASP A 112 -14.49 18.08 10.44
CA ASP A 112 -14.91 19.42 10.80
C ASP A 112 -15.86 19.41 12.04
N GLU A 113 -16.80 18.46 12.11
CA GLU A 113 -17.66 18.23 13.28
C GLU A 113 -16.89 17.92 14.57
N ARG A 114 -15.64 17.46 14.47
CA ARG A 114 -14.78 17.04 15.58
C ARG A 114 -13.62 18.01 15.84
N GLU A 115 -13.79 19.26 15.44
CA GLU A 115 -12.75 20.27 15.58
C GLU A 115 -12.29 20.46 17.03
N GLN A 116 -13.20 20.36 17.99
CA GLN A 116 -12.91 20.48 19.42
C GLN A 116 -11.91 19.42 19.96
N TYR A 117 -11.69 18.34 19.23
CA TYR A 117 -10.74 17.28 19.62
C TYR A 117 -9.36 17.43 18.99
N THR A 118 -9.11 18.50 18.21
CA THR A 118 -7.85 18.67 17.46
C THR A 118 -6.61 18.59 18.36
N ASP A 119 -6.61 19.35 19.47
CA ASP A 119 -5.48 19.38 20.40
C ASP A 119 -5.30 18.04 21.12
N LEU A 120 -6.38 17.40 21.51
CA LEU A 120 -6.36 16.08 22.13
C LEU A 120 -5.77 15.02 21.17
N ILE A 121 -6.20 15.01 19.91
CA ILE A 121 -5.69 14.10 18.88
C ILE A 121 -4.20 14.34 18.69
N GLN A 122 -3.77 15.58 18.52
CA GLN A 122 -2.37 15.92 18.32
C GLN A 122 -1.51 15.54 19.53
N GLN A 123 -2.00 15.79 20.74
CA GLN A 123 -1.29 15.43 21.97
C GLN A 123 -1.13 13.91 22.13
N LYS A 124 -2.17 13.14 21.78
CA LYS A 124 -2.18 11.68 21.94
C LYS A 124 -1.43 10.94 20.84
N THR A 125 -1.43 11.45 19.61
CA THR A 125 -0.95 10.72 18.41
C THR A 125 0.25 11.36 17.75
N GLY A 126 0.54 12.64 18.03
CA GLY A 126 1.51 13.45 17.29
C GLY A 126 1.03 13.89 15.89
N LEU A 127 -0.17 13.47 15.48
CA LEU A 127 -0.73 13.75 14.16
C LEU A 127 -1.75 14.88 14.22
N ARG A 128 -1.82 15.64 13.14
CA ARG A 128 -2.90 16.61 12.97
C ARG A 128 -4.19 15.89 12.61
N ARG A 129 -5.33 16.43 13.06
CA ARG A 129 -6.64 15.99 12.58
C ARG A 129 -6.74 16.22 11.07
N ASN A 130 -7.01 15.15 10.33
CA ASN A 130 -7.04 15.18 8.87
C ASN A 130 -8.07 14.15 8.35
N PRO A 131 -8.71 14.38 7.20
CA PRO A 131 -9.72 13.47 6.63
C PRO A 131 -9.19 12.15 6.07
N TYR A 132 -7.93 11.82 6.21
CA TYR A 132 -7.39 10.49 5.79
C TYR A 132 -7.47 9.42 6.85
#